data_27052e39102488dd643573f6fa3e8f39
#
_entry.id   27052e39102488dd643573f6fa3e8f39
#
_cell.length_a   1.000
_cell.length_b   1.000
_cell.length_c   1.000
_cell.angle_alpha   90.00
_cell.angle_beta   90.00
_cell.angle_gamma   90.00
#
_symmetry.space_group_name_H-M   'P 1'
#
loop_
_entity.id
_entity.type
_entity.pdbx_description
1 polymer ?
#
loop_
_entity_poly.entity_id
_entity_poly.type
_entity_poly.pdbx_seq_one_letter_code
_entity_poly.pdbx_strand_id
1 'polypeptide(L)'
;LPGSLPSASPAAAQTSHYISTLLNQHFNPMATPNTLLDRFAAQEAIEHAWADRTLLDQPETKAAIEHTIEELDKGHLRVAEPSAEEGGEWTINEWVKKAVILYFPLRQMHTQEVGPFEFHDKMALKTDYAAQKVRVVPPAVARYGAYLAPGVILMPSYTNIGAHVGEGTMVDTWATVGSCAQVGRHVHLSGGVGLGGVLEPVQAAPVIIEDGAFIGSRCILVEGCRIGKEAVIGAGVTITGSTKIIDVTGPEPKEYKGYVPPRSVVIPGTIPKQFPAGEYQVPCALIIGQRKPSTDLKTSLNDALRDFGVSV
;
A
#
# COMPACT_ATOMS: atom_id res chain seq x y z
N LEU A 1 0.11 61.10 19.30
CA LEU A 1 0.16 61.15 17.83
C LEU A 1 0.33 59.72 17.31
N PRO A 2 -0.54 59.16 16.43
CA PRO A 2 -0.44 57.79 15.94
C PRO A 2 0.50 57.72 14.74
N GLY A 3 1.42 56.75 14.76
CA GLY A 3 2.30 56.40 13.65
C GLY A 3 1.58 55.54 12.61
N SER A 4 1.65 55.99 11.37
CA SER A 4 1.10 55.31 10.18
C SER A 4 1.88 54.06 9.83
N LEU A 5 1.14 52.94 9.56
CA LEU A 5 1.67 51.72 8.99
C LEU A 5 2.07 51.94 7.51
N PRO A 6 3.14 51.31 7.03
CA PRO A 6 3.53 51.41 5.63
C PRO A 6 2.60 50.60 4.73
N SER A 7 2.23 51.21 3.60
CA SER A 7 1.40 50.58 2.55
C SER A 7 2.12 49.41 1.87
N ALA A 8 1.40 48.31 1.66
CA ALA A 8 1.90 47.13 0.96
C ALA A 8 2.30 47.44 -0.49
N SER A 9 3.44 46.91 -0.90
CA SER A 9 4.03 47.06 -2.23
C SER A 9 3.19 46.34 -3.33
N PRO A 10 3.09 46.90 -4.54
CA PRO A 10 2.33 46.30 -5.66
C PRO A 10 2.84 44.94 -6.18
N ALA A 11 4.01 44.49 -5.75
CA ALA A 11 4.61 43.25 -6.17
C ALA A 11 3.86 42.00 -5.64
N ALA A 12 3.18 42.08 -4.49
CA ALA A 12 2.45 40.94 -3.90
C ALA A 12 1.14 40.59 -4.63
N ALA A 13 0.55 41.58 -5.31
CA ALA A 13 -0.71 41.37 -6.05
C ALA A 13 -0.50 40.70 -7.42
N GLN A 14 0.67 40.86 -8.04
CA GLN A 14 1.00 40.26 -9.33
C GLN A 14 1.36 38.75 -9.21
N THR A 15 1.96 38.35 -8.09
CA THR A 15 2.32 36.91 -7.86
C THR A 15 1.10 36.06 -7.62
N SER A 16 0.05 36.58 -6.98
CA SER A 16 -1.20 35.86 -6.75
C SER A 16 -1.99 35.61 -8.05
N HIS A 17 -1.93 36.54 -9.01
CA HIS A 17 -2.61 36.40 -10.31
C HIS A 17 -1.90 35.41 -11.25
N TYR A 18 -0.56 35.31 -11.16
CA TYR A 18 0.22 34.38 -11.98
C TYR A 18 0.03 32.92 -11.54
N ILE A 19 -0.10 32.67 -10.23
CA ILE A 19 -0.35 31.33 -9.67
C ILE A 19 -1.78 30.86 -9.99
N SER A 20 -2.76 31.77 -9.98
CA SER A 20 -4.14 31.44 -10.34
C SER A 20 -4.34 31.14 -11.82
N THR A 21 -3.52 31.69 -12.70
CA THR A 21 -3.62 31.49 -14.16
C THR A 21 -2.92 30.21 -14.63
N LEU A 22 -1.88 29.76 -13.92
CA LEU A 22 -1.20 28.48 -14.22
C LEU A 22 -1.95 27.26 -13.72
N LEU A 23 -2.83 27.41 -12.72
CA LEU A 23 -3.69 26.32 -12.20
C LEU A 23 -4.96 26.07 -13.03
N ASN A 24 -5.31 26.97 -13.95
CA ASN A 24 -6.55 26.89 -14.76
C ASN A 24 -6.37 26.43 -16.20
N GLN A 25 -5.18 26.04 -16.61
CA GLN A 25 -4.99 25.42 -17.90
C GLN A 25 -4.78 23.92 -17.73
N HIS A 26 -5.78 23.14 -18.09
CA HIS A 26 -5.89 21.68 -18.24
C HIS A 26 -6.73 20.92 -17.20
N PHE A 27 -7.92 21.40 -16.85
CA PHE A 27 -8.97 20.50 -16.40
C PHE A 27 -10.27 20.84 -17.18
N ASN A 28 -10.53 20.05 -18.20
CA ASN A 28 -11.85 19.94 -18.79
C ASN A 28 -12.65 18.96 -17.92
N PRO A 29 -13.77 19.35 -17.27
CA PRO A 29 -14.56 18.39 -16.53
C PRO A 29 -15.22 17.44 -17.53
N MET A 30 -14.64 16.24 -17.67
CA MET A 30 -15.26 15.17 -18.44
C MET A 30 -16.56 14.74 -17.75
N ALA A 31 -17.58 14.56 -18.55
CA ALA A 31 -18.90 14.07 -18.17
C ALA A 31 -18.78 12.78 -17.33
N THR A 32 -19.69 12.60 -16.37
CA THR A 32 -19.80 11.38 -15.56
C THR A 32 -19.93 10.15 -16.46
N PRO A 33 -18.94 9.26 -16.50
CA PRO A 33 -18.96 8.09 -17.36
C PRO A 33 -19.90 7.02 -16.83
N ASN A 34 -20.47 6.24 -17.72
CA ASN A 34 -21.26 5.04 -17.42
C ASN A 34 -20.26 3.92 -17.05
N THR A 35 -19.94 3.82 -15.76
CA THR A 35 -18.71 3.25 -15.17
C THR A 35 -18.28 1.85 -15.62
N LEU A 36 -19.16 0.99 -16.13
CA LEU A 36 -18.78 -0.37 -16.55
C LEU A 36 -18.30 -0.44 -18.00
N LEU A 37 -18.95 0.28 -18.92
CA LEU A 37 -18.54 0.29 -20.34
C LEU A 37 -17.16 0.95 -20.50
N ASP A 38 -16.90 1.99 -19.71
CA ASP A 38 -15.61 2.70 -19.73
C ASP A 38 -14.49 1.82 -19.16
N ARG A 39 -14.78 0.98 -18.15
CA ARG A 39 -13.81 0.04 -17.56
C ARG A 39 -13.37 -1.03 -18.56
N PHE A 40 -14.31 -1.59 -19.35
CA PHE A 40 -13.98 -2.57 -20.40
C PHE A 40 -13.14 -1.95 -21.53
N ALA A 41 -13.51 -0.76 -21.99
CA ALA A 41 -12.74 -0.06 -23.04
C ALA A 41 -11.32 0.30 -22.55
N ALA A 42 -11.18 0.76 -21.31
CA ALA A 42 -9.88 1.03 -20.71
C ALA A 42 -9.03 -0.24 -20.60
N GLN A 43 -9.61 -1.34 -20.15
CA GLN A 43 -8.92 -2.63 -20.07
C GLN A 43 -8.43 -3.10 -21.45
N GLU A 44 -9.28 -3.03 -22.49
CA GLU A 44 -8.91 -3.41 -23.84
C GLU A 44 -7.74 -2.58 -24.39
N ALA A 45 -7.80 -1.26 -24.23
CA ALA A 45 -6.72 -0.36 -24.64
C ALA A 45 -5.40 -0.66 -23.92
N ILE A 46 -5.46 -0.96 -22.61
CA ILE A 46 -4.29 -1.31 -21.81
C ILE A 46 -3.70 -2.66 -22.23
N GLU A 47 -4.54 -3.67 -22.48
CA GLU A 47 -4.09 -4.98 -22.94
C GLU A 47 -3.43 -4.90 -24.32
N HIS A 48 -3.96 -4.09 -25.26
CA HIS A 48 -3.35 -3.84 -26.55
C HIS A 48 -2.00 -3.14 -26.40
N ALA A 49 -1.91 -2.09 -25.58
CA ALA A 49 -0.65 -1.38 -25.32
C ALA A 49 0.37 -2.25 -24.55
N TRP A 50 -0.11 -3.22 -23.78
CA TRP A 50 0.78 -4.20 -23.15
C TRP A 50 1.43 -5.11 -24.17
N ALA A 51 0.67 -5.55 -25.18
CA ALA A 51 1.16 -6.39 -26.27
C ALA A 51 2.03 -5.60 -27.28
N ASP A 52 1.66 -4.34 -27.56
CA ASP A 52 2.38 -3.45 -28.48
C ASP A 52 2.63 -2.08 -27.86
N ARG A 53 3.85 -1.85 -27.40
CA ARG A 53 4.27 -0.60 -26.73
C ARG A 53 4.24 0.64 -27.64
N THR A 54 4.18 0.48 -28.95
CA THR A 54 4.06 1.61 -29.89
C THR A 54 2.72 2.34 -29.75
N LEU A 55 1.70 1.66 -29.22
CA LEU A 55 0.39 2.24 -28.93
C LEU A 55 0.40 3.24 -27.78
N LEU A 56 1.47 3.29 -26.97
CA LEU A 56 1.61 4.26 -25.88
C LEU A 56 1.61 5.72 -26.36
N ASP A 57 1.92 5.97 -27.63
CA ASP A 57 1.87 7.33 -28.20
C ASP A 57 0.46 7.78 -28.59
N GLN A 58 -0.50 6.87 -28.67
CA GLN A 58 -1.88 7.16 -29.02
C GLN A 58 -2.62 7.89 -27.88
N PRO A 59 -3.36 8.97 -28.18
CA PRO A 59 -4.08 9.74 -27.16
C PRO A 59 -5.08 8.90 -26.37
N GLU A 60 -5.79 7.97 -27.01
CA GLU A 60 -6.79 7.11 -26.39
C GLU A 60 -6.15 6.15 -25.39
N THR A 61 -5.00 5.58 -25.72
CA THR A 61 -4.24 4.71 -24.82
C THR A 61 -3.73 5.48 -23.60
N LYS A 62 -3.18 6.68 -23.81
CA LYS A 62 -2.74 7.56 -22.72
C LYS A 62 -3.91 7.89 -21.79
N ALA A 63 -5.06 8.27 -22.33
CA ALA A 63 -6.25 8.58 -21.56
C ALA A 63 -6.76 7.38 -20.77
N ALA A 64 -6.77 6.17 -21.36
CA ALA A 64 -7.18 4.94 -20.67
C ALA A 64 -6.26 4.61 -19.48
N ILE A 65 -4.94 4.74 -19.66
CA ILE A 65 -3.96 4.51 -18.58
C ILE A 65 -4.12 5.56 -17.49
N GLU A 66 -4.17 6.85 -17.82
CA GLU A 66 -4.32 7.94 -16.86
C GLU A 66 -5.63 7.84 -16.08
N HIS A 67 -6.73 7.51 -16.74
CA HIS A 67 -8.02 7.24 -16.09
C HIS A 67 -7.93 6.07 -15.11
N THR A 68 -7.27 4.97 -15.49
CA THR A 68 -7.09 3.81 -14.59
C THR A 68 -6.30 4.18 -13.35
N ILE A 69 -5.25 5.01 -13.46
CA ILE A 69 -4.48 5.48 -12.31
C ILE A 69 -5.32 6.43 -11.44
N GLU A 70 -6.15 7.28 -12.02
CA GLU A 70 -7.10 8.13 -11.30
C GLU A 70 -8.11 7.31 -10.50
N GLU A 71 -8.68 6.26 -11.09
CA GLU A 71 -9.61 5.35 -10.42
C GLU A 71 -8.94 4.58 -9.27
N LEU A 72 -7.67 4.20 -9.41
CA LEU A 72 -6.85 3.67 -8.33
C LEU A 72 -6.66 4.70 -7.21
N ASP A 73 -6.31 5.94 -7.57
CA ASP A 73 -6.07 7.03 -6.60
C ASP A 73 -7.31 7.36 -5.77
N LYS A 74 -8.49 7.25 -6.37
CA LYS A 74 -9.79 7.45 -5.73
C LYS A 74 -10.33 6.23 -4.99
N GLY A 75 -9.73 5.06 -5.19
CA GLY A 75 -10.17 3.80 -4.57
C GLY A 75 -11.41 3.16 -5.22
N HIS A 76 -11.81 3.63 -6.40
CA HIS A 76 -12.90 3.03 -7.17
C HIS A 76 -12.47 1.75 -7.88
N LEU A 77 -11.16 1.57 -8.06
CA LEU A 77 -10.52 0.42 -8.66
C LEU A 77 -9.42 -0.10 -7.72
N ARG A 78 -9.20 -1.41 -7.72
CA ARG A 78 -8.14 -2.05 -6.94
C ARG A 78 -7.33 -3.01 -7.79
N VAL A 79 -6.06 -3.17 -7.45
CA VAL A 79 -5.17 -4.19 -8.05
C VAL A 79 -5.60 -5.60 -7.67
N ALA A 80 -6.13 -5.76 -6.45
CA ALA A 80 -6.75 -7.01 -6.03
C ALA A 80 -7.98 -6.72 -5.17
N GLU A 81 -9.02 -7.50 -5.36
CA GLU A 81 -10.31 -7.36 -4.69
C GLU A 81 -10.59 -8.58 -3.81
N PRO A 82 -11.06 -8.38 -2.56
CA PRO A 82 -11.42 -9.48 -1.69
C PRO A 82 -12.60 -10.27 -2.26
N SER A 83 -12.64 -11.59 -1.98
CA SER A 83 -13.83 -12.39 -2.24
C SER A 83 -15.02 -11.85 -1.44
N ALA A 84 -16.24 -12.06 -1.97
CA ALA A 84 -17.48 -11.84 -1.22
C ALA A 84 -17.63 -12.85 -0.06
N GLU A 85 -17.00 -14.01 -0.16
CA GLU A 85 -16.97 -15.03 0.90
C GLU A 85 -15.81 -14.76 1.86
N GLU A 86 -16.06 -14.83 3.16
CA GLU A 86 -15.04 -14.66 4.19
C GLU A 86 -13.96 -15.75 4.05
N GLY A 87 -12.70 -15.33 3.96
CA GLY A 87 -11.57 -16.23 3.75
C GLY A 87 -11.39 -16.75 2.32
N GLY A 88 -12.28 -16.36 1.40
CA GLY A 88 -12.21 -16.74 -0.02
C GLY A 88 -10.98 -16.15 -0.75
N GLU A 89 -10.75 -16.65 -1.95
CA GLU A 89 -9.62 -16.21 -2.78
C GLU A 89 -9.82 -14.77 -3.27
N TRP A 90 -8.75 -13.98 -3.27
CA TRP A 90 -8.75 -12.64 -3.83
C TRP A 90 -8.66 -12.67 -5.35
N THR A 91 -9.44 -11.83 -6.01
CA THR A 91 -9.36 -11.65 -7.47
C THR A 91 -8.27 -10.66 -7.80
N ILE A 92 -7.31 -11.05 -8.63
CA ILE A 92 -6.21 -10.20 -9.08
C ILE A 92 -6.59 -9.54 -10.41
N ASN A 93 -6.58 -8.22 -10.45
CA ASN A 93 -6.82 -7.43 -11.65
C ASN A 93 -5.49 -7.19 -12.39
N GLU A 94 -5.01 -8.17 -13.14
CA GLU A 94 -3.71 -8.11 -13.83
C GLU A 94 -3.60 -6.92 -14.77
N TRP A 95 -4.68 -6.58 -15.49
CA TRP A 95 -4.73 -5.46 -16.40
C TRP A 95 -4.48 -4.11 -15.69
N VAL A 96 -4.89 -3.99 -14.43
CA VAL A 96 -4.62 -2.81 -13.59
C VAL A 96 -3.13 -2.69 -13.27
N LYS A 97 -2.45 -3.80 -12.97
CA LYS A 97 -1.00 -3.82 -12.79
C LYS A 97 -0.28 -3.44 -14.08
N LYS A 98 -0.76 -3.93 -15.24
CA LYS A 98 -0.25 -3.51 -16.55
C LYS A 98 -0.39 -2.01 -16.73
N ALA A 99 -1.54 -1.42 -16.40
CA ALA A 99 -1.73 0.04 -16.43
C ALA A 99 -0.71 0.78 -15.56
N VAL A 100 -0.47 0.32 -14.33
CA VAL A 100 0.54 0.91 -13.44
C VAL A 100 1.93 0.87 -14.07
N ILE A 101 2.34 -0.25 -14.67
CA ILE A 101 3.64 -0.37 -15.35
C ILE A 101 3.72 0.54 -16.56
N LEU A 102 2.64 0.60 -17.37
CA LEU A 102 2.56 1.45 -18.57
C LEU A 102 2.53 2.94 -18.25
N TYR A 103 2.12 3.31 -17.05
CA TYR A 103 2.10 4.71 -16.61
C TYR A 103 3.50 5.30 -16.45
N PHE A 104 4.49 4.51 -16.02
CA PHE A 104 5.86 5.01 -15.81
C PHE A 104 6.51 5.61 -17.09
N PRO A 105 6.46 4.97 -18.27
CA PRO A 105 7.02 5.55 -19.49
C PRO A 105 6.26 6.79 -20.00
N LEU A 106 4.99 6.99 -19.62
CA LEU A 106 4.23 8.18 -19.99
C LEU A 106 4.65 9.43 -19.20
N ARG A 107 5.37 9.26 -18.10
CA ARG A 107 5.78 10.37 -17.24
C ARG A 107 7.23 10.76 -17.51
N GLN A 108 7.50 12.06 -17.40
CA GLN A 108 8.83 12.63 -17.56
C GLN A 108 9.43 13.04 -16.23
N MET A 109 10.76 12.93 -16.12
CA MET A 109 11.48 13.38 -14.93
C MET A 109 11.36 14.90 -14.78
N HIS A 110 11.13 15.36 -13.58
CA HIS A 110 11.13 16.78 -13.22
C HIS A 110 11.75 16.99 -11.84
N THR A 111 12.38 18.12 -11.65
CA THR A 111 12.96 18.52 -10.37
C THR A 111 11.95 19.36 -9.59
N GLN A 112 11.82 19.08 -8.30
CA GLN A 112 10.99 19.84 -7.36
C GLN A 112 11.85 20.28 -6.18
N GLU A 113 11.87 21.59 -5.90
CA GLU A 113 12.49 22.16 -4.71
C GLU A 113 11.43 22.38 -3.65
N VAL A 114 11.65 21.84 -2.45
CA VAL A 114 10.73 21.96 -1.30
C VAL A 114 11.51 22.39 -0.07
N GLY A 115 11.61 23.69 0.15
CA GLY A 115 12.46 24.26 1.18
C GLY A 115 13.93 23.86 0.95
N PRO A 116 14.58 23.17 1.93
CA PRO A 116 15.98 22.73 1.77
C PRO A 116 16.13 21.40 1.01
N PHE A 117 15.02 20.78 0.57
CA PHE A 117 15.04 19.49 -0.12
C PHE A 117 14.86 19.64 -1.62
N GLU A 118 15.55 18.83 -2.37
CA GLU A 118 15.35 18.65 -3.81
C GLU A 118 14.93 17.21 -4.09
N PHE A 119 13.92 17.04 -4.96
CA PHE A 119 13.49 15.75 -5.48
C PHE A 119 13.57 15.76 -6.99
N HIS A 120 13.94 14.63 -7.60
CA HIS A 120 13.98 14.45 -9.04
C HIS A 120 13.30 13.13 -9.40
N ASP A 121 12.02 13.18 -9.72
CA ASP A 121 11.20 11.99 -10.03
C ASP A 121 10.19 12.30 -11.13
N LYS A 122 9.63 11.25 -11.70
CA LYS A 122 8.59 11.33 -12.73
C LYS A 122 7.18 11.17 -12.18
N MET A 123 7.04 10.63 -10.95
CA MET A 123 5.75 10.33 -10.36
C MET A 123 5.27 11.50 -9.50
N ALA A 124 4.04 11.93 -9.75
CA ALA A 124 3.41 12.92 -8.87
C ALA A 124 3.19 12.34 -7.46
N LEU A 125 3.23 13.22 -6.47
CA LEU A 125 2.82 12.87 -5.11
C LEU A 125 1.32 13.07 -4.95
N LYS A 126 0.73 12.30 -4.03
CA LYS A 126 -0.65 12.48 -3.60
C LYS A 126 -0.79 13.79 -2.84
N THR A 127 -1.90 14.47 -3.04
CA THR A 127 -2.26 15.76 -2.44
C THR A 127 -3.64 15.71 -1.79
N ASP A 128 -4.14 16.85 -1.31
CA ASP A 128 -5.51 17.02 -0.79
C ASP A 128 -5.88 16.10 0.39
N TYR A 129 -4.90 15.76 1.22
CA TYR A 129 -5.10 14.87 2.36
C TYR A 129 -6.19 15.33 3.33
N ALA A 130 -6.36 16.65 3.53
CA ALA A 130 -7.39 17.21 4.40
C ALA A 130 -8.81 16.89 3.88
N ALA A 131 -9.04 17.04 2.56
CA ALA A 131 -10.31 16.69 1.92
C ALA A 131 -10.61 15.20 1.99
N GLN A 132 -9.57 14.37 1.89
CA GLN A 132 -9.64 12.91 2.01
C GLN A 132 -9.74 12.43 3.47
N LYS A 133 -9.67 13.33 4.47
CA LYS A 133 -9.65 13.02 5.91
C LYS A 133 -8.51 12.08 6.31
N VAL A 134 -7.35 12.26 5.71
CA VAL A 134 -6.11 11.50 5.98
C VAL A 134 -5.16 12.38 6.77
N ARG A 135 -4.60 11.85 7.86
CA ARG A 135 -3.54 12.51 8.62
C ARG A 135 -2.18 12.10 8.10
N VAL A 136 -1.35 13.06 7.71
CA VAL A 136 0.00 12.81 7.20
C VAL A 136 1.01 13.57 8.04
N VAL A 137 1.93 12.84 8.66
CA VAL A 137 2.99 13.41 9.50
C VAL A 137 4.26 13.55 8.63
N PRO A 138 4.83 14.78 8.52
CA PRO A 138 6.05 14.97 7.73
C PRO A 138 7.23 14.10 8.24
N PRO A 139 8.06 13.53 7.37
CA PRO A 139 8.05 13.60 5.91
C PRO A 139 7.38 12.39 5.23
N ALA A 140 6.21 11.96 5.70
CA ALA A 140 5.51 10.87 5.02
C ALA A 140 5.19 11.21 3.56
N VAL A 141 5.31 10.22 2.67
CA VAL A 141 5.08 10.36 1.24
C VAL A 141 4.14 9.28 0.74
N ALA A 142 3.10 9.66 0.00
CA ALA A 142 2.33 8.76 -0.85
C ALA A 142 2.42 9.23 -2.30
N ARG A 143 2.65 8.29 -3.23
CA ARG A 143 2.60 8.55 -4.67
C ARG A 143 1.15 8.63 -5.14
N TYR A 144 0.89 9.48 -6.14
CA TYR A 144 -0.36 9.49 -6.88
C TYR A 144 -0.66 8.09 -7.46
N GLY A 145 -1.94 7.69 -7.42
CA GLY A 145 -2.37 6.34 -7.74
C GLY A 145 -2.32 5.37 -6.54
N ALA A 146 -1.95 5.85 -5.34
CA ALA A 146 -2.16 5.14 -4.09
C ALA A 146 -3.46 5.60 -3.44
N TYR A 147 -4.35 4.69 -3.06
CA TYR A 147 -5.56 5.03 -2.31
C TYR A 147 -5.31 5.01 -0.81
N LEU A 148 -5.74 6.07 -0.14
CA LEU A 148 -5.76 6.20 1.31
C LEU A 148 -7.18 6.50 1.75
N ALA A 149 -7.82 5.58 2.45
CA ALA A 149 -9.20 5.75 2.93
C ALA A 149 -9.28 6.80 4.06
N PRO A 150 -10.48 7.37 4.32
CA PRO A 150 -10.68 8.27 5.45
C PRO A 150 -10.21 7.67 6.78
N GLY A 151 -9.61 8.49 7.64
CA GLY A 151 -9.10 8.05 8.93
C GLY A 151 -7.73 7.37 8.90
N VAL A 152 -7.14 7.16 7.74
CA VAL A 152 -5.76 6.67 7.62
C VAL A 152 -4.79 7.66 8.26
N ILE A 153 -3.80 7.14 8.97
CA ILE A 153 -2.69 7.91 9.55
C ILE A 153 -1.39 7.42 8.93
N LEU A 154 -0.69 8.31 8.23
CA LEU A 154 0.69 8.09 7.80
C LEU A 154 1.61 8.81 8.78
N MET A 155 2.33 8.07 9.61
CA MET A 155 3.54 8.56 10.27
C MET A 155 4.63 8.73 9.19
N PRO A 156 5.83 9.26 9.49
CA PRO A 156 6.90 9.33 8.50
C PRO A 156 7.13 7.97 7.82
N SER A 157 6.55 7.79 6.65
CA SER A 157 6.40 6.49 5.97
C SER A 157 6.30 6.68 4.47
N TYR A 158 6.29 5.59 3.71
CA TYR A 158 6.19 5.62 2.27
C TYR A 158 5.09 4.70 1.76
N THR A 159 4.20 5.24 0.89
CA THR A 159 3.16 4.47 0.20
C THR A 159 3.31 4.63 -1.31
N ASN A 160 3.44 3.52 -2.02
CA ASN A 160 3.71 3.52 -3.44
C ASN A 160 2.42 3.41 -4.29
N ILE A 161 2.54 3.73 -5.58
CA ILE A 161 1.44 3.66 -6.57
C ILE A 161 0.78 2.28 -6.59
N GLY A 162 -0.53 2.24 -6.81
CA GLY A 162 -1.34 1.02 -6.83
C GLY A 162 -1.65 0.43 -5.45
N ALA A 163 -1.01 0.95 -4.39
CA ALA A 163 -1.32 0.54 -3.03
C ALA A 163 -2.74 0.99 -2.63
N HIS A 164 -3.41 0.16 -1.83
CA HIS A 164 -4.69 0.48 -1.21
C HIS A 164 -4.56 0.36 0.30
N VAL A 165 -4.87 1.43 1.03
CA VAL A 165 -4.84 1.46 2.49
C VAL A 165 -6.24 1.77 3.01
N GLY A 166 -6.84 0.81 3.71
CA GLY A 166 -8.21 0.85 4.20
C GLY A 166 -8.41 1.80 5.40
N GLU A 167 -9.66 2.10 5.67
CA GLU A 167 -10.13 3.04 6.69
C GLU A 167 -9.53 2.77 8.07
N GLY A 168 -9.13 3.83 8.79
CA GLY A 168 -8.63 3.76 10.16
C GLY A 168 -7.28 3.05 10.32
N THR A 169 -6.61 2.71 9.23
CA THR A 169 -5.30 2.04 9.25
C THR A 169 -4.19 3.03 9.59
N MET A 170 -3.24 2.59 10.41
CA MET A 170 -2.01 3.31 10.70
C MET A 170 -0.82 2.70 9.98
N VAL A 171 -0.12 3.52 9.20
CA VAL A 171 1.21 3.22 8.63
C VAL A 171 2.24 3.96 9.49
N ASP A 172 2.89 3.23 10.39
CA ASP A 172 3.74 3.82 11.43
C ASP A 172 5.13 4.19 10.89
N THR A 173 5.96 4.76 11.75
CA THR A 173 7.25 5.38 11.43
C THR A 173 8.18 4.44 10.67
N TRP A 174 8.64 4.91 9.51
CA TRP A 174 9.51 4.19 8.57
C TRP A 174 8.93 2.87 8.02
N ALA A 175 7.61 2.68 8.13
CA ALA A 175 6.95 1.60 7.40
C ALA A 175 6.83 1.93 5.91
N THR A 176 6.80 0.89 5.09
CA THR A 176 6.65 1.00 3.64
C THR A 176 5.48 0.15 3.18
N VAL A 177 4.56 0.76 2.43
CA VAL A 177 3.53 0.06 1.66
C VAL A 177 3.97 0.03 0.20
N GLY A 178 4.46 -1.11 -0.24
CA GLY A 178 5.00 -1.30 -1.58
C GLY A 178 3.97 -1.18 -2.70
N SER A 179 4.42 -1.09 -3.94
CA SER A 179 3.55 -0.97 -5.10
C SER A 179 2.49 -2.08 -5.12
N CYS A 180 1.25 -1.70 -5.34
CA CYS A 180 0.11 -2.61 -5.45
C CYS A 180 -0.27 -3.36 -4.16
N ALA A 181 0.41 -3.18 -3.04
CA ALA A 181 0.06 -3.82 -1.78
C ALA A 181 -1.36 -3.43 -1.33
N GLN A 182 -2.11 -4.39 -0.82
CA GLN A 182 -3.50 -4.23 -0.39
C GLN A 182 -3.59 -4.34 1.12
N VAL A 183 -3.89 -3.24 1.80
CA VAL A 183 -4.03 -3.18 3.25
C VAL A 183 -5.50 -2.90 3.59
N GLY A 184 -6.07 -3.73 4.44
CA GLY A 184 -7.44 -3.64 4.90
C GLY A 184 -7.69 -2.48 5.87
N ARG A 185 -8.87 -2.50 6.49
CA ARG A 185 -9.31 -1.49 7.46
C ARG A 185 -8.76 -1.80 8.86
N HIS A 186 -8.53 -0.74 9.65
CA HIS A 186 -8.11 -0.86 11.05
C HIS A 186 -6.86 -1.74 11.26
N VAL A 187 -5.97 -1.75 10.26
CA VAL A 187 -4.68 -2.43 10.33
C VAL A 187 -3.67 -1.52 11.03
N HIS A 188 -2.77 -2.12 11.79
CA HIS A 188 -1.60 -1.42 12.33
C HIS A 188 -0.34 -2.00 11.70
N LEU A 189 0.34 -1.21 10.87
CA LEU A 189 1.69 -1.50 10.39
C LEU A 189 2.67 -0.79 11.30
N SER A 190 3.30 -1.51 12.21
CA SER A 190 4.22 -0.93 13.21
C SER A 190 5.50 -0.40 12.57
N GLY A 191 6.32 0.29 13.37
CA GLY A 191 7.52 0.96 12.90
C GLY A 191 8.47 0.06 12.12
N GLY A 192 8.86 0.52 10.92
CA GLY A 192 9.80 -0.17 10.05
C GLY A 192 9.27 -1.44 9.37
N VAL A 193 7.95 -1.67 9.37
CA VAL A 193 7.33 -2.74 8.57
C VAL A 193 7.59 -2.51 7.09
N GLY A 194 8.03 -3.55 6.38
CA GLY A 194 8.21 -3.55 4.93
C GLY A 194 7.19 -4.43 4.24
N LEU A 195 6.19 -3.85 3.59
CA LEU A 195 5.34 -4.56 2.63
C LEU A 195 5.96 -4.43 1.25
N GLY A 196 6.38 -5.55 0.65
CA GLY A 196 7.02 -5.57 -0.66
C GLY A 196 6.07 -5.15 -1.78
N GLY A 197 6.61 -4.42 -2.76
CA GLY A 197 5.90 -4.15 -4.00
C GLY A 197 5.95 -5.34 -4.94
N VAL A 198 4.84 -5.66 -5.58
CA VAL A 198 4.73 -6.72 -6.59
C VAL A 198 4.12 -6.16 -7.87
N LEU A 199 4.95 -5.51 -8.68
CA LEU A 199 4.56 -5.05 -10.02
C LEU A 199 4.76 -6.15 -11.06
N GLU A 200 5.91 -6.79 -11.02
CA GLU A 200 6.31 -7.84 -11.95
C GLU A 200 6.66 -9.13 -11.19
N PRO A 201 6.24 -10.29 -11.72
CA PRO A 201 5.40 -10.46 -12.90
C PRO A 201 3.94 -10.05 -12.62
N VAL A 202 3.22 -9.58 -13.66
CA VAL A 202 1.87 -8.99 -13.51
C VAL A 202 0.83 -9.95 -12.94
N GLN A 203 0.96 -11.26 -13.20
CA GLN A 203 0.08 -12.30 -12.66
C GLN A 203 0.33 -12.62 -11.17
N ALA A 204 1.48 -12.20 -10.61
CA ALA A 204 1.76 -12.47 -9.20
C ALA A 204 0.82 -11.67 -8.29
N ALA A 205 0.29 -12.32 -7.25
CA ALA A 205 -0.51 -11.64 -6.25
C ALA A 205 0.27 -10.52 -5.56
N PRO A 206 -0.34 -9.37 -5.27
CA PRO A 206 0.28 -8.37 -4.39
C PRO A 206 0.33 -8.87 -2.95
N VAL A 207 1.11 -8.21 -2.10
CA VAL A 207 1.03 -8.43 -0.66
C VAL A 207 -0.35 -7.97 -0.17
N ILE A 208 -1.01 -8.82 0.61
CA ILE A 208 -2.37 -8.59 1.12
C ILE A 208 -2.35 -8.67 2.65
N ILE A 209 -2.82 -7.62 3.30
CA ILE A 209 -3.03 -7.56 4.75
C ILE A 209 -4.51 -7.31 4.97
N GLU A 210 -5.22 -8.27 5.56
CA GLU A 210 -6.66 -8.15 5.76
C GLU A 210 -7.03 -7.30 6.97
N ASP A 211 -8.33 -6.99 7.09
CA ASP A 211 -8.88 -6.09 8.11
C ASP A 211 -8.44 -6.46 9.53
N GLY A 212 -8.14 -5.47 10.35
CA GLY A 212 -7.86 -5.64 11.77
C GLY A 212 -6.54 -6.34 12.12
N ALA A 213 -5.71 -6.69 11.12
CA ALA A 213 -4.42 -7.31 11.37
C ALA A 213 -3.46 -6.35 12.08
N PHE A 214 -2.62 -6.88 12.93
CA PHE A 214 -1.52 -6.17 13.58
C PHE A 214 -0.18 -6.74 13.09
N ILE A 215 0.66 -5.88 12.51
CA ILE A 215 1.98 -6.26 12.00
C ILE A 215 3.04 -5.63 12.88
N GLY A 216 3.78 -6.45 13.61
CA GLY A 216 4.81 -6.04 14.55
C GLY A 216 6.00 -5.34 13.86
N SER A 217 6.74 -4.57 14.64
CA SER A 217 7.86 -3.76 14.14
C SER A 217 8.88 -4.58 13.37
N ARG A 218 9.39 -4.00 12.27
CA ARG A 218 10.43 -4.62 11.44
C ARG A 218 10.04 -5.95 10.78
N CYS A 219 8.74 -6.28 10.68
CA CYS A 219 8.29 -7.38 9.84
C CYS A 219 8.54 -7.07 8.36
N ILE A 220 8.92 -8.10 7.61
CA ILE A 220 9.09 -8.05 6.15
C ILE A 220 8.10 -9.03 5.52
N LEU A 221 7.14 -8.51 4.78
CA LEU A 221 6.07 -9.27 4.13
C LEU A 221 6.14 -9.02 2.63
N VAL A 222 6.52 -10.03 1.85
CA VAL A 222 6.87 -9.87 0.43
C VAL A 222 6.36 -11.04 -0.42
N GLU A 223 6.56 -10.95 -1.74
CA GLU A 223 6.24 -12.01 -2.71
C GLU A 223 4.78 -12.47 -2.67
N GLY A 224 3.86 -11.50 -2.50
CA GLY A 224 2.42 -11.79 -2.56
C GLY A 224 1.87 -12.58 -1.39
N CYS A 225 2.56 -12.59 -0.25
CA CYS A 225 2.01 -13.24 0.94
C CYS A 225 0.72 -12.56 1.40
N ARG A 226 -0.16 -13.34 2.02
CA ARG A 226 -1.45 -12.89 2.55
C ARG A 226 -1.51 -13.12 4.05
N ILE A 227 -1.85 -12.05 4.77
CA ILE A 227 -2.09 -12.08 6.22
C ILE A 227 -3.59 -11.97 6.45
N GLY A 228 -4.18 -13.00 7.03
CA GLY A 228 -5.61 -13.11 7.27
C GLY A 228 -6.12 -12.11 8.30
N LYS A 229 -7.42 -11.88 8.27
CA LYS A 229 -8.16 -10.94 9.11
C LYS A 229 -7.79 -11.09 10.58
N GLU A 230 -7.54 -9.94 11.24
CA GLU A 230 -7.23 -9.87 12.68
C GLU A 230 -6.02 -10.70 13.13
N ALA A 231 -5.18 -11.20 12.22
CA ALA A 231 -3.95 -11.88 12.60
C ALA A 231 -2.96 -10.92 13.28
N VAL A 232 -2.16 -11.46 14.18
CA VAL A 232 -1.14 -10.75 14.94
C VAL A 232 0.23 -11.32 14.56
N ILE A 233 1.05 -10.50 13.93
CA ILE A 233 2.41 -10.87 13.53
C ILE A 233 3.40 -10.24 14.49
N GLY A 234 4.17 -11.05 15.19
CA GLY A 234 5.22 -10.62 16.12
C GLY A 234 6.34 -9.85 15.41
N ALA A 235 7.05 -9.02 16.17
CA ALA A 235 8.14 -8.21 15.62
C ALA A 235 9.22 -9.08 14.95
N GLY A 236 9.79 -8.58 13.85
CA GLY A 236 10.90 -9.24 13.16
C GLY A 236 10.52 -10.48 12.33
N VAL A 237 9.25 -10.83 12.20
CA VAL A 237 8.80 -11.94 11.34
C VAL A 237 9.03 -11.58 9.88
N THR A 238 9.64 -12.50 9.13
CA THR A 238 9.80 -12.40 7.68
C THR A 238 8.98 -13.48 6.99
N ILE A 239 8.05 -13.06 6.12
CA ILE A 239 7.23 -13.97 5.30
C ILE A 239 7.41 -13.62 3.83
N THR A 240 7.86 -14.59 3.07
CA THR A 240 7.93 -14.59 1.60
C THR A 240 6.92 -15.59 1.03
N GLY A 241 6.77 -15.66 -0.27
CA GLY A 241 5.96 -16.70 -0.92
C GLY A 241 6.42 -18.14 -0.62
N SER A 242 7.65 -18.33 -0.15
CA SER A 242 8.25 -19.63 0.16
C SER A 242 8.47 -19.92 1.65
N THR A 243 8.32 -18.92 2.52
CA THR A 243 8.50 -19.11 3.96
C THR A 243 7.53 -20.15 4.50
N LYS A 244 8.05 -21.14 5.23
CA LYS A 244 7.23 -22.08 5.97
C LYS A 244 6.57 -21.39 7.16
N ILE A 245 5.25 -21.52 7.25
CA ILE A 245 4.44 -21.03 8.36
C ILE A 245 3.87 -22.27 9.04
N ILE A 246 4.27 -22.54 10.27
CA ILE A 246 3.99 -23.80 10.95
C ILE A 246 3.08 -23.52 12.15
N ASP A 247 1.89 -24.08 12.13
CA ASP A 247 0.98 -24.07 13.26
C ASP A 247 1.37 -25.18 14.22
N VAL A 248 1.82 -24.76 15.41
CA VAL A 248 2.27 -25.66 16.49
C VAL A 248 1.26 -25.73 17.64
N THR A 249 0.02 -25.29 17.44
CA THR A 249 -1.01 -25.28 18.48
C THR A 249 -1.69 -26.64 18.70
N GLY A 250 -1.60 -27.53 17.72
CA GLY A 250 -2.16 -28.88 17.76
C GLY A 250 -1.12 -29.95 18.12
N PRO A 251 -1.54 -31.22 18.27
CA PRO A 251 -0.65 -32.35 18.54
C PRO A 251 0.30 -32.66 17.39
N GLU A 252 -0.06 -32.29 16.18
CA GLU A 252 0.73 -32.43 14.97
C GLU A 252 0.89 -31.06 14.30
N PRO A 253 2.07 -30.73 13.75
CA PRO A 253 2.31 -29.47 13.09
C PRO A 253 1.50 -29.40 11.77
N LYS A 254 0.87 -28.24 11.53
CA LYS A 254 0.22 -27.94 10.26
C LYS A 254 1.01 -26.85 9.52
N GLU A 255 1.38 -27.14 8.29
CA GLU A 255 2.21 -26.23 7.48
C GLU A 255 1.32 -25.43 6.51
N TYR A 256 1.59 -24.11 6.46
CA TYR A 256 1.04 -23.17 5.48
C TYR A 256 2.18 -22.55 4.68
N LYS A 257 1.87 -21.99 3.52
CA LYS A 257 2.83 -21.34 2.65
C LYS A 257 2.22 -20.08 2.06
N GLY A 258 2.90 -18.94 2.22
CA GLY A 258 2.45 -17.66 1.68
C GLY A 258 1.15 -17.10 2.29
N TYR A 259 0.53 -17.79 3.23
CA TYR A 259 -0.74 -17.39 3.85
C TYR A 259 -0.74 -17.65 5.36
N VAL A 260 -1.08 -16.63 6.13
CA VAL A 260 -1.36 -16.73 7.57
C VAL A 260 -2.87 -16.73 7.77
N PRO A 261 -3.46 -17.77 8.39
CA PRO A 261 -4.90 -17.82 8.65
C PRO A 261 -5.39 -16.66 9.53
N PRO A 262 -6.70 -16.32 9.47
CA PRO A 262 -7.28 -15.28 10.31
C PRO A 262 -7.03 -15.51 11.79
N ARG A 263 -6.88 -14.42 12.55
CA ARG A 263 -6.71 -14.40 14.01
C ARG A 263 -5.47 -15.12 14.55
N SER A 264 -4.61 -15.68 13.69
CA SER A 264 -3.39 -16.37 14.12
C SER A 264 -2.42 -15.42 14.81
N VAL A 265 -1.80 -15.89 15.90
CA VAL A 265 -0.69 -15.21 16.58
C VAL A 265 0.61 -15.86 16.12
N VAL A 266 1.47 -15.08 15.47
CA VAL A 266 2.67 -15.56 14.76
C VAL A 266 3.93 -14.95 15.35
N ILE A 267 4.94 -15.79 15.57
CA ILE A 267 6.27 -15.35 16.01
C ILE A 267 7.37 -15.82 15.05
N PRO A 268 8.57 -15.21 15.10
CA PRO A 268 9.73 -15.78 14.41
C PRO A 268 10.07 -17.16 14.97
N GLY A 269 10.48 -18.06 14.10
CA GLY A 269 10.95 -19.39 14.49
C GLY A 269 12.05 -19.89 13.59
N THR A 270 12.58 -21.07 13.90
CA THR A 270 13.56 -21.78 13.07
C THR A 270 13.20 -23.26 12.98
N ILE A 271 13.61 -23.89 11.88
CA ILE A 271 13.53 -25.34 11.69
C ILE A 271 14.88 -25.88 11.23
N PRO A 272 15.24 -27.11 11.63
CA PRO A 272 16.48 -27.74 11.16
C PRO A 272 16.40 -28.05 9.67
N LYS A 273 17.48 -27.84 8.97
CA LYS A 273 17.65 -28.20 7.56
C LYS A 273 19.02 -28.78 7.31
N GLN A 274 19.06 -29.94 6.67
CA GLN A 274 20.30 -30.61 6.27
C GLN A 274 20.87 -29.97 5.00
N PHE A 275 22.17 -29.60 5.07
CA PHE A 275 22.96 -29.12 3.96
C PHE A 275 24.20 -30.01 3.80
N PRO A 276 24.96 -29.93 2.69
CA PRO A 276 26.21 -30.70 2.52
C PRO A 276 27.24 -30.46 3.63
N ALA A 277 27.27 -29.27 4.22
CA ALA A 277 28.17 -28.88 5.28
C ALA A 277 27.66 -29.20 6.71
N GLY A 278 26.46 -29.79 6.85
CA GLY A 278 25.87 -30.15 8.14
C GLY A 278 24.46 -29.65 8.30
N GLU A 279 23.88 -29.85 9.49
CA GLU A 279 22.54 -29.36 9.85
C GLU A 279 22.62 -27.92 10.36
N TYR A 280 21.76 -27.07 9.84
CA TYR A 280 21.64 -25.67 10.22
C TYR A 280 20.18 -25.30 10.46
N GLN A 281 19.96 -24.29 11.32
CA GLN A 281 18.63 -23.73 11.55
C GLN A 281 18.29 -22.72 10.46
N VAL A 282 17.16 -22.90 9.78
CA VAL A 282 16.65 -21.93 8.78
C VAL A 282 15.42 -21.24 9.30
N PRO A 283 15.17 -19.96 8.92
CA PRO A 283 14.01 -19.20 9.39
C PRO A 283 12.69 -19.85 8.98
N CYS A 284 11.70 -19.75 9.87
CA CYS A 284 10.29 -20.03 9.62
C CYS A 284 9.44 -19.06 10.44
N ALA A 285 8.11 -19.11 10.25
CA ALA A 285 7.15 -18.45 11.13
C ALA A 285 6.35 -19.50 11.90
N LEU A 286 6.11 -19.28 13.19
CA LEU A 286 5.35 -20.19 14.04
C LEU A 286 4.02 -19.57 14.43
N ILE A 287 2.91 -20.25 14.14
CA ILE A 287 1.61 -19.92 14.71
C ILE A 287 1.53 -20.60 16.08
N ILE A 288 1.43 -19.78 17.14
CA ILE A 288 1.47 -20.23 18.54
C ILE A 288 0.11 -20.17 19.23
N GLY A 289 -0.91 -19.66 18.56
CA GLY A 289 -2.26 -19.53 19.10
C GLY A 289 -3.16 -18.66 18.24
N GLN A 290 -4.32 -18.34 18.81
CA GLN A 290 -5.33 -17.49 18.21
C GLN A 290 -5.54 -16.23 19.03
N ARG A 291 -5.73 -15.08 18.37
CA ARG A 291 -6.10 -13.82 19.01
C ARG A 291 -7.41 -13.99 19.76
N LYS A 292 -7.41 -13.66 21.05
CA LYS A 292 -8.58 -13.77 21.92
C LYS A 292 -9.52 -12.58 21.72
N PRO A 293 -10.85 -12.74 21.85
CA PRO A 293 -11.81 -11.62 21.79
C PRO A 293 -11.52 -10.51 22.80
N SER A 294 -10.98 -10.85 23.97
CA SER A 294 -10.57 -9.88 25.01
C SER A 294 -9.39 -9.00 24.60
N THR A 295 -8.64 -9.39 23.57
CA THR A 295 -7.47 -8.68 23.06
C THR A 295 -7.84 -7.67 21.95
N ASP A 296 -9.11 -7.68 21.47
CA ASP A 296 -9.51 -7.00 20.23
C ASP A 296 -9.54 -5.46 20.30
N LEU A 297 -9.64 -4.84 21.48
CA LEU A 297 -9.95 -3.41 21.54
C LEU A 297 -8.97 -2.51 22.32
N LYS A 298 -8.06 -3.03 23.13
CA LYS A 298 -7.26 -2.20 24.03
C LYS A 298 -5.82 -2.65 24.31
N THR A 299 -5.40 -3.78 23.82
CA THR A 299 -4.15 -4.38 24.24
C THR A 299 -3.08 -4.25 23.18
N SER A 300 -1.90 -3.85 23.61
CA SER A 300 -0.71 -3.87 22.78
C SER A 300 -0.43 -5.30 22.28
N LEU A 301 0.23 -5.44 21.15
CA LEU A 301 0.79 -6.70 20.68
C LEU A 301 1.47 -7.49 21.80
N ASN A 302 2.14 -6.78 22.71
CA ASN A 302 2.87 -7.34 23.84
C ASN A 302 1.97 -8.16 24.77
N ASP A 303 0.73 -7.78 24.96
CA ASP A 303 -0.18 -8.54 25.83
C ASP A 303 -0.66 -9.82 25.14
N ALA A 304 -0.91 -9.78 23.82
CA ALA A 304 -1.24 -10.99 23.06
C ALA A 304 -0.09 -12.00 23.08
N LEU A 305 1.16 -11.55 22.99
CA LEU A 305 2.35 -12.42 23.04
C LEU A 305 2.63 -12.94 24.45
N ARG A 306 2.45 -12.10 25.48
CA ARG A 306 2.60 -12.48 26.89
C ARG A 306 1.62 -13.56 27.32
N ASP A 307 0.39 -13.55 26.80
CA ASP A 307 -0.62 -14.59 27.06
C ASP A 307 -0.15 -16.00 26.66
N PHE A 308 0.83 -16.08 25.75
CA PHE A 308 1.46 -17.33 25.32
C PHE A 308 2.84 -17.58 25.95
N GLY A 309 3.23 -16.78 26.96
CA GLY A 309 4.52 -16.94 27.65
C GLY A 309 5.73 -16.56 26.81
N VAL A 310 5.54 -15.80 25.73
CA VAL A 310 6.62 -15.33 24.86
C VAL A 310 7.13 -13.98 25.37
N SER A 311 8.43 -13.90 25.62
CA SER A 311 9.13 -12.65 25.94
C SER A 311 9.26 -11.81 24.67
N VAL A 312 8.87 -10.53 24.75
CA VAL A 312 8.88 -9.54 23.64
C VAL A 312 9.93 -8.48 23.92
#